data_6b0714d5e4b16485e4822da9497e4712
#
_entry.id   6b0714d5e4b16485e4822da9497e4712
#
_cell.length_a   1.000
_cell.length_b   1.000
_cell.length_c   1.000
_cell.angle_alpha   90.00
_cell.angle_beta   90.00
_cell.angle_gamma   90.00
#
_symmetry.space_group_name_H-M   'P 1'
#
loop_
_entity.id
_entity.type
_entity.pdbx_description
1 polymer ?
#
loop_
_entity_poly.entity_id
_entity_poly.type
_entity_poly.pdbx_seq_one_letter_code
_entity_poly.pdbx_strand_id
1 'polypeptide(L)'
;SGNASKKVYSVSFRSGRGVSSAVYKKLEKKQKYGSMITIPKVPQVPSGYQAEGWSLKKGGAEAGYKPGTKYFVKRNVTFYAVIKKENNPKLILHRTDGDIYKIIQAPNGKLKLPVMANEENYTFLGWSTRAGQKTSPRYEAGQVITVSGTMHLYAVSFWRYQEPNLVRNSFHYPENYERIIFVGDSRTYGLQKVLYEQFGKEYVDRYVSFVCCSNTELDWLKSTGAQALLKEIEKYRKNERYAKIAVVFNHGVNDLRDINGKQDLNDKISQYGSYMKKLGTKLSMKNCSLYYMSVNPINGGERGSTQNRKCEDIRTFNSSLAGKLGSQYHYIDVYSYLMRTGYGTVSNTGDGTDDGVHYTPKTYKRIFAFCLAHIKKTENYFDIEEIYRT
;
A
#
# COMPACT_ATOMS: atom_id res chain seq x y z
N SER A 1 -32.49 -41.54 -36.34
CA SER A 1 -32.63 -40.45 -35.34
C SER A 1 -31.98 -40.73 -33.98
N GLY A 2 -31.33 -41.87 -33.79
CA GLY A 2 -30.77 -42.23 -32.48
C GLY A 2 -29.36 -41.74 -32.14
N ASN A 3 -28.61 -41.10 -33.08
CA ASN A 3 -27.17 -40.76 -32.89
C ASN A 3 -26.88 -39.30 -32.55
N ALA A 4 -27.82 -38.39 -32.72
CA ALA A 4 -27.60 -36.96 -32.46
C ALA A 4 -27.52 -36.62 -30.96
N SER A 5 -28.25 -37.39 -30.10
CA SER A 5 -28.31 -37.12 -28.64
C SER A 5 -27.04 -37.53 -27.87
N LYS A 6 -26.12 -38.26 -28.49
CA LYS A 6 -24.86 -38.71 -27.88
C LYS A 6 -23.63 -37.84 -28.30
N LYS A 7 -23.79 -37.02 -29.33
CA LYS A 7 -22.71 -36.18 -29.83
C LYS A 7 -22.41 -35.03 -28.84
N VAL A 8 -21.13 -34.83 -28.60
CA VAL A 8 -20.60 -33.73 -27.80
C VAL A 8 -20.00 -32.65 -28.71
N TYR A 9 -20.36 -31.40 -28.46
CA TYR A 9 -19.91 -30.25 -29.23
C TYR A 9 -19.11 -29.29 -28.36
N SER A 10 -18.13 -28.64 -28.96
CA SER A 10 -17.34 -27.61 -28.31
C SER A 10 -18.00 -26.24 -28.48
N VAL A 11 -18.16 -25.54 -27.36
CA VAL A 11 -18.58 -24.15 -27.33
C VAL A 11 -17.38 -23.34 -26.90
N SER A 12 -16.79 -22.59 -27.82
CA SER A 12 -15.55 -21.83 -27.61
C SER A 12 -15.82 -20.33 -27.56
N PHE A 13 -15.01 -19.63 -26.80
CA PHE A 13 -15.07 -18.18 -26.64
C PHE A 13 -13.69 -17.58 -26.96
N ARG A 14 -13.65 -16.54 -27.78
CA ARG A 14 -12.41 -15.90 -28.22
C ARG A 14 -12.54 -14.39 -28.22
N SER A 15 -11.39 -13.71 -28.23
CA SER A 15 -11.37 -12.26 -28.46
C SER A 15 -11.94 -11.92 -29.83
N GLY A 16 -12.36 -10.69 -30.06
CA GLY A 16 -12.84 -10.23 -31.36
C GLY A 16 -11.80 -10.36 -32.47
N ARG A 17 -10.51 -10.49 -32.14
CA ARG A 17 -9.40 -10.74 -33.08
C ARG A 17 -9.15 -12.23 -33.34
N GLY A 18 -9.92 -13.11 -32.73
CA GLY A 18 -9.77 -14.55 -32.86
C GLY A 18 -8.64 -15.17 -32.03
N VAL A 19 -7.98 -14.37 -31.19
CA VAL A 19 -6.90 -14.86 -30.30
C VAL A 19 -7.52 -15.54 -29.08
N SER A 20 -7.06 -16.75 -28.77
CA SER A 20 -7.45 -17.46 -27.55
C SER A 20 -6.44 -17.11 -26.44
N SER A 21 -6.92 -16.51 -25.34
CA SER A 21 -6.15 -16.31 -24.12
C SER A 21 -6.59 -17.29 -23.04
N ALA A 22 -5.78 -17.46 -21.98
CA ALA A 22 -6.12 -18.35 -20.86
C ALA A 22 -7.49 -18.03 -20.23
N VAL A 23 -7.87 -16.74 -20.16
CA VAL A 23 -9.14 -16.29 -19.60
C VAL A 23 -10.32 -16.73 -20.47
N TYR A 24 -10.19 -16.61 -21.79
CA TYR A 24 -11.21 -17.06 -22.73
C TYR A 24 -11.30 -18.59 -22.78
N LYS A 25 -10.18 -19.29 -22.69
CA LYS A 25 -10.14 -20.77 -22.64
C LYS A 25 -10.90 -21.33 -21.46
N LYS A 26 -10.91 -20.66 -20.32
CA LYS A 26 -11.69 -21.05 -19.13
C LYS A 26 -13.19 -21.03 -19.34
N LEU A 27 -13.67 -20.27 -20.33
CA LEU A 27 -15.09 -20.22 -20.68
C LEU A 27 -15.52 -21.38 -21.61
N GLU A 28 -14.58 -22.06 -22.22
CA GLU A 28 -14.86 -23.17 -23.14
C GLU A 28 -15.60 -24.31 -22.44
N LYS A 29 -16.63 -24.80 -23.12
CA LYS A 29 -17.47 -25.90 -22.59
C LYS A 29 -17.66 -26.97 -23.67
N LYS A 30 -17.67 -28.23 -23.23
CA LYS A 30 -18.12 -29.34 -24.03
C LYS A 30 -19.52 -29.71 -23.62
N GLN A 31 -20.45 -29.73 -24.57
CA GLN A 31 -21.87 -29.86 -24.30
C GLN A 31 -22.52 -30.89 -25.25
N LYS A 32 -23.48 -31.63 -24.75
CA LYS A 32 -24.28 -32.54 -25.58
C LYS A 32 -25.24 -31.75 -26.47
N TYR A 33 -25.66 -32.37 -27.58
CA TYR A 33 -26.72 -31.80 -28.41
C TYR A 33 -27.96 -31.52 -27.56
N GLY A 34 -28.52 -30.32 -27.73
CA GLY A 34 -29.73 -29.91 -27.03
C GLY A 34 -29.47 -29.26 -25.66
N SER A 35 -28.26 -29.23 -25.20
CA SER A 35 -27.93 -28.51 -23.96
C SER A 35 -28.16 -27.02 -24.12
N MET A 36 -28.70 -26.41 -23.09
CA MET A 36 -28.84 -24.96 -22.98
C MET A 36 -27.68 -24.39 -22.13
N ILE A 37 -26.91 -23.49 -22.69
CA ILE A 37 -25.88 -22.77 -21.94
C ILE A 37 -26.29 -21.32 -21.70
N THR A 38 -25.77 -20.72 -20.67
CA THR A 38 -25.90 -19.28 -20.44
C THR A 38 -24.69 -18.58 -21.06
N ILE A 39 -24.93 -17.61 -21.92
CA ILE A 39 -23.86 -16.81 -22.54
C ILE A 39 -23.14 -16.02 -21.44
N PRO A 40 -21.82 -16.18 -21.30
CA PRO A 40 -21.04 -15.53 -20.25
C PRO A 40 -20.82 -14.06 -20.50
N LYS A 41 -20.39 -13.32 -19.49
CA LYS A 41 -19.85 -11.98 -19.64
C LYS A 41 -18.53 -12.03 -20.42
N VAL A 42 -18.25 -11.01 -21.19
CA VAL A 42 -16.96 -10.85 -21.87
C VAL A 42 -15.87 -10.55 -20.81
N PRO A 43 -14.84 -11.40 -20.69
CA PRO A 43 -13.79 -11.19 -19.71
C PRO A 43 -12.77 -10.15 -20.18
N GLN A 44 -12.09 -9.49 -19.25
CA GLN A 44 -10.96 -8.60 -19.49
C GLN A 44 -11.19 -7.56 -20.60
N VAL A 45 -12.27 -6.79 -20.46
CA VAL A 45 -12.53 -5.66 -21.37
C VAL A 45 -11.44 -4.62 -21.17
N PRO A 46 -10.73 -4.19 -22.25
CA PRO A 46 -9.71 -3.16 -22.14
C PRO A 46 -10.27 -1.84 -21.61
N SER A 47 -9.44 -1.07 -20.92
CA SER A 47 -9.80 0.28 -20.48
C SER A 47 -10.20 1.14 -21.68
N GLY A 48 -11.28 1.91 -21.53
CA GLY A 48 -11.82 2.74 -22.61
C GLY A 48 -12.73 2.02 -23.58
N TYR A 49 -13.03 0.75 -23.33
CA TYR A 49 -13.93 -0.06 -24.14
C TYR A 49 -15.07 -0.63 -23.31
N GLN A 50 -16.19 -0.85 -23.92
CA GLN A 50 -17.37 -1.47 -23.34
C GLN A 50 -17.69 -2.77 -24.09
N ALA A 51 -17.98 -3.84 -23.37
CA ALA A 51 -18.40 -5.09 -23.95
C ALA A 51 -19.89 -5.05 -24.32
N GLU A 52 -20.21 -5.41 -25.58
CA GLU A 52 -21.59 -5.51 -26.03
C GLU A 52 -22.12 -6.93 -26.01
N GLY A 53 -21.25 -7.91 -25.97
CA GLY A 53 -21.59 -9.32 -25.98
C GLY A 53 -20.74 -10.10 -26.99
N TRP A 54 -21.37 -11.03 -27.71
CA TRP A 54 -20.69 -12.00 -28.56
C TRP A 54 -21.29 -12.07 -29.94
N SER A 55 -20.47 -12.38 -30.92
CA SER A 55 -20.84 -12.62 -32.31
C SER A 55 -20.35 -13.98 -32.76
N LEU A 56 -21.05 -14.62 -33.67
CA LEU A 56 -20.55 -15.83 -34.35
C LEU A 56 -19.55 -15.52 -35.48
N LYS A 57 -19.44 -14.27 -35.84
CA LYS A 57 -18.51 -13.79 -36.86
C LYS A 57 -17.28 -13.19 -36.21
N LYS A 58 -16.09 -13.67 -36.59
CA LYS A 58 -14.83 -13.07 -36.20
C LYS A 58 -14.77 -11.61 -36.65
N GLY A 59 -14.49 -10.69 -35.71
CA GLY A 59 -14.48 -9.25 -36.00
C GLY A 59 -15.86 -8.66 -36.24
N GLY A 60 -16.94 -9.35 -35.89
CA GLY A 60 -18.31 -8.83 -36.02
C GLY A 60 -18.51 -7.52 -35.29
N ALA A 61 -19.22 -6.58 -35.92
CA ALA A 61 -19.49 -5.24 -35.38
C ALA A 61 -20.69 -5.24 -34.39
N GLU A 62 -21.55 -6.24 -34.47
CA GLU A 62 -22.77 -6.35 -33.67
C GLU A 62 -22.75 -7.59 -32.82
N ALA A 63 -23.18 -7.45 -31.57
CA ALA A 63 -23.33 -8.56 -30.63
C ALA A 63 -24.71 -9.19 -30.80
N GLY A 64 -24.77 -10.33 -31.51
CA GLY A 64 -26.00 -11.11 -31.66
C GLY A 64 -26.36 -11.87 -30.36
N TYR A 65 -25.43 -12.06 -29.45
CA TYR A 65 -25.60 -12.82 -28.21
C TYR A 65 -25.18 -12.00 -27.00
N LYS A 66 -26.16 -11.59 -26.21
CA LYS A 66 -25.92 -10.82 -25.00
C LYS A 66 -25.58 -11.74 -23.82
N PRO A 67 -24.71 -11.32 -22.88
CA PRO A 67 -24.48 -12.04 -21.64
C PRO A 67 -25.78 -12.32 -20.88
N GLY A 68 -25.89 -13.50 -20.29
CA GLY A 68 -27.10 -13.94 -19.58
C GLY A 68 -28.17 -14.56 -20.44
N THR A 69 -28.10 -14.48 -21.78
CA THR A 69 -29.04 -15.15 -22.68
C THR A 69 -28.74 -16.65 -22.77
N LYS A 70 -29.75 -17.43 -23.14
CA LYS A 70 -29.62 -18.87 -23.31
C LYS A 70 -29.32 -19.21 -24.77
N TYR A 71 -28.41 -20.16 -24.94
CA TYR A 71 -28.03 -20.68 -26.27
C TYR A 71 -28.22 -22.21 -26.32
N PHE A 72 -28.92 -22.66 -27.35
CA PHE A 72 -29.16 -24.09 -27.59
C PHE A 72 -28.02 -24.68 -28.43
N VAL A 73 -27.31 -25.66 -27.90
CA VAL A 73 -26.13 -26.27 -28.53
C VAL A 73 -26.54 -27.30 -29.55
N LYS A 74 -26.30 -27.08 -30.85
CA LYS A 74 -26.58 -27.99 -31.98
C LYS A 74 -25.32 -28.42 -32.73
N ARG A 75 -24.24 -27.70 -32.57
CA ARG A 75 -22.99 -27.88 -33.35
C ARG A 75 -21.83 -27.28 -32.59
N ASN A 76 -20.61 -27.54 -33.06
CA ASN A 76 -19.45 -26.76 -32.62
C ASN A 76 -19.68 -25.28 -32.96
N VAL A 77 -19.41 -24.41 -31.99
CA VAL A 77 -19.65 -22.99 -32.11
C VAL A 77 -18.51 -22.22 -31.45
N THR A 78 -18.13 -21.12 -32.12
CA THR A 78 -17.16 -20.16 -31.54
C THR A 78 -17.83 -18.80 -31.44
N PHE A 79 -17.82 -18.24 -30.27
CA PHE A 79 -18.28 -16.89 -30.01
C PHE A 79 -17.08 -15.95 -29.92
N TYR A 80 -17.18 -14.84 -30.61
CA TYR A 80 -16.17 -13.78 -30.66
C TYR A 80 -16.66 -12.56 -29.89
N ALA A 81 -15.87 -12.07 -28.96
CA ALA A 81 -16.21 -10.90 -28.17
C ALA A 81 -16.41 -9.66 -29.06
N VAL A 82 -17.48 -8.94 -28.83
CA VAL A 82 -17.76 -7.64 -29.43
C VAL A 82 -17.58 -6.57 -28.39
N ILE A 83 -16.57 -5.73 -28.56
CA ILE A 83 -16.28 -4.59 -27.70
C ILE A 83 -16.30 -3.32 -28.55
N LYS A 84 -16.80 -2.23 -27.98
CA LYS A 84 -16.82 -0.92 -28.63
C LYS A 84 -16.11 0.09 -27.74
N LYS A 85 -15.53 1.10 -28.39
CA LYS A 85 -14.93 2.23 -27.66
C LYS A 85 -16.01 2.94 -26.85
N GLU A 86 -15.71 3.22 -25.58
CA GLU A 86 -16.62 3.98 -24.73
C GLU A 86 -16.65 5.45 -25.18
N ASN A 87 -17.83 5.94 -25.57
CA ASN A 87 -17.97 7.30 -26.11
C ASN A 87 -18.00 8.37 -25.01
N ASN A 88 -18.38 7.98 -23.78
CA ASN A 88 -18.51 8.91 -22.64
C ASN A 88 -17.77 8.32 -21.42
N PRO A 89 -16.44 8.39 -21.39
CA PRO A 89 -15.68 7.91 -20.25
C PRO A 89 -16.01 8.70 -18.99
N LYS A 90 -16.05 8.01 -17.86
CA LYS A 90 -16.34 8.58 -16.55
C LYS A 90 -15.10 8.53 -15.69
N LEU A 91 -14.86 9.61 -14.96
CA LEU A 91 -13.94 9.60 -13.84
C LEU A 91 -14.74 9.41 -12.56
N ILE A 92 -14.53 8.29 -11.89
CA ILE A 92 -15.19 7.95 -10.64
C ILE A 92 -14.20 8.19 -9.52
N LEU A 93 -14.47 9.18 -8.69
CA LEU A 93 -13.63 9.58 -7.58
C LEU A 93 -14.17 8.98 -6.29
N HIS A 94 -13.30 8.34 -5.54
CA HIS A 94 -13.64 7.70 -4.27
C HIS A 94 -13.00 8.44 -3.10
N ARG A 95 -13.71 8.48 -1.98
CA ARG A 95 -13.15 8.90 -0.69
C ARG A 95 -12.11 7.89 -0.20
N THR A 96 -11.38 8.25 0.83
CA THR A 96 -10.38 7.37 1.46
C THR A 96 -10.95 6.03 1.94
N ASP A 97 -12.22 6.01 2.34
CA ASP A 97 -12.96 4.79 2.75
C ASP A 97 -13.48 3.94 1.58
N GLY A 98 -13.35 4.43 0.35
CA GLY A 98 -13.82 3.76 -0.86
C GLY A 98 -15.19 4.21 -1.36
N ASP A 99 -15.94 4.99 -0.58
CA ASP A 99 -17.22 5.53 -1.00
C ASP A 99 -17.05 6.49 -2.19
N ILE A 100 -18.06 6.56 -3.05
CA ILE A 100 -18.02 7.47 -4.19
C ILE A 100 -18.14 8.90 -3.69
N TYR A 101 -17.13 9.70 -4.03
CA TYR A 101 -17.12 11.14 -3.78
C TYR A 101 -17.80 11.92 -4.91
N LYS A 102 -17.43 11.63 -6.15
CA LYS A 102 -17.93 12.34 -7.33
C LYS A 102 -17.76 11.50 -8.59
N ILE A 103 -18.71 11.63 -9.52
CA ILE A 103 -18.60 11.07 -10.86
C ILE A 103 -18.56 12.24 -11.85
N ILE A 104 -17.53 12.28 -12.70
CA ILE A 104 -17.32 13.32 -13.68
C ILE A 104 -17.34 12.69 -15.07
N GLN A 105 -18.18 13.20 -15.96
CA GLN A 105 -18.18 12.84 -17.36
C GLN A 105 -16.98 13.53 -18.04
N ALA A 106 -16.20 12.78 -18.77
CA ALA A 106 -15.02 13.29 -19.46
C ALA A 106 -14.95 12.76 -20.89
N PRO A 107 -15.86 13.23 -21.79
CA PRO A 107 -15.88 12.76 -23.16
C PRO A 107 -14.58 13.16 -23.88
N ASN A 108 -13.66 12.19 -24.06
CA ASN A 108 -12.44 12.28 -24.86
C ASN A 108 -11.54 13.48 -24.58
N GLY A 109 -11.35 13.86 -23.31
CA GLY A 109 -10.63 15.08 -23.03
C GLY A 109 -9.71 15.07 -21.82
N LYS A 110 -9.02 16.19 -21.71
CA LYS A 110 -8.25 16.54 -20.53
C LYS A 110 -9.18 17.01 -19.45
N LEU A 111 -8.95 16.55 -18.23
CA LEU A 111 -9.72 16.89 -17.06
C LEU A 111 -8.78 17.35 -15.96
N LYS A 112 -9.12 18.47 -15.34
CA LYS A 112 -8.46 18.93 -14.12
C LYS A 112 -9.03 18.16 -12.92
N LEU A 113 -8.17 17.46 -12.20
CA LEU A 113 -8.59 16.71 -11.01
C LEU A 113 -9.05 17.66 -9.91
N PRO A 114 -10.18 17.37 -9.25
CA PRO A 114 -10.68 18.22 -8.20
C PRO A 114 -9.80 18.14 -6.96
N VAL A 115 -9.90 19.19 -6.14
CA VAL A 115 -9.38 19.22 -4.78
C VAL A 115 -10.51 18.81 -3.86
N MET A 116 -10.36 17.67 -3.18
CA MET A 116 -11.33 17.25 -2.17
C MET A 116 -11.13 18.09 -0.90
N ALA A 117 -12.21 18.51 -0.27
CA ALA A 117 -12.13 19.19 1.02
C ALA A 117 -11.46 18.30 2.07
N ASN A 118 -10.69 18.90 2.96
CA ASN A 118 -10.10 18.19 4.07
C ASN A 118 -11.19 17.61 4.97
N GLU A 119 -11.06 16.35 5.33
CA GLU A 119 -11.86 15.73 6.37
C GLU A 119 -11.29 16.07 7.74
N GLU A 120 -12.07 15.87 8.79
CA GLU A 120 -11.60 16.11 10.16
C GLU A 120 -10.31 15.33 10.42
N ASN A 121 -9.28 16.03 10.90
CA ASN A 121 -7.95 15.48 11.18
C ASN A 121 -7.17 14.93 9.97
N TYR A 122 -7.68 15.12 8.75
CA TYR A 122 -6.99 14.67 7.54
C TYR A 122 -6.84 15.79 6.53
N THR A 123 -5.69 15.86 5.91
CA THR A 123 -5.42 16.76 4.77
C THR A 123 -5.39 15.94 3.50
N PHE A 124 -6.20 16.34 2.52
CA PHE A 124 -6.19 15.71 1.22
C PHE A 124 -4.87 15.97 0.49
N LEU A 125 -4.23 14.93 -0.01
CA LEU A 125 -2.95 15.01 -0.71
C LEU A 125 -3.10 14.90 -2.23
N GLY A 126 -4.02 14.10 -2.71
CA GLY A 126 -4.18 13.82 -4.12
C GLY A 126 -4.90 12.51 -4.37
N TRP A 127 -4.75 11.97 -5.57
CA TRP A 127 -5.49 10.82 -6.06
C TRP A 127 -4.58 9.66 -6.42
N SER A 128 -5.03 8.44 -6.18
CA SER A 128 -4.33 7.20 -6.49
C SER A 128 -5.19 6.31 -7.38
N THR A 129 -4.56 5.47 -8.18
CA THR A 129 -5.23 4.42 -8.96
C THR A 129 -5.55 3.18 -8.11
N ARG A 130 -5.03 3.09 -6.91
CA ARG A 130 -5.25 1.96 -5.98
C ARG A 130 -6.05 2.38 -4.76
N ALA A 131 -7.07 1.58 -4.43
CA ALA A 131 -7.82 1.75 -3.18
C ALA A 131 -6.89 1.52 -1.98
N GLY A 132 -7.11 2.29 -0.92
CA GLY A 132 -6.39 2.14 0.35
C GLY A 132 -4.94 2.62 0.35
N GLN A 133 -4.48 3.28 -0.72
CA GLN A 133 -3.15 3.89 -0.73
C GLN A 133 -3.08 5.02 0.30
N LYS A 134 -2.05 5.02 1.14
CA LYS A 134 -1.95 5.92 2.31
C LYS A 134 -0.92 7.02 2.16
N THR A 135 -0.10 6.98 1.13
CA THR A 135 0.98 7.92 0.90
C THR A 135 1.28 8.06 -0.60
N SER A 136 2.01 9.10 -0.98
CA SER A 136 2.53 9.29 -2.35
C SER A 136 1.44 9.16 -3.43
N PRO A 137 0.50 10.11 -3.53
CA PRO A 137 -0.56 10.04 -4.52
C PRO A 137 0.02 9.98 -5.93
N ARG A 138 -0.63 9.23 -6.82
CA ARG A 138 -0.23 9.14 -8.24
C ARG A 138 -0.41 10.48 -8.95
N TYR A 139 -1.49 11.18 -8.61
CA TYR A 139 -1.84 12.48 -9.18
C TYR A 139 -2.05 13.50 -8.06
N GLU A 140 -1.52 14.69 -8.26
CA GLU A 140 -1.72 15.78 -7.33
C GLU A 140 -3.12 16.40 -7.49
N ALA A 141 -3.59 17.04 -6.42
CA ALA A 141 -4.80 17.86 -6.49
C ALA A 141 -4.64 18.97 -7.55
N GLY A 142 -5.65 19.10 -8.39
CA GLY A 142 -5.63 20.10 -9.47
C GLY A 142 -4.78 19.73 -10.69
N GLN A 143 -4.14 18.57 -10.71
CA GLN A 143 -3.40 18.09 -11.88
C GLN A 143 -4.36 17.85 -13.05
N VAL A 144 -3.92 18.19 -14.27
CA VAL A 144 -4.65 17.88 -15.49
C VAL A 144 -4.22 16.50 -16.00
N ILE A 145 -5.21 15.62 -16.20
CA ILE A 145 -4.99 14.28 -16.72
C ILE A 145 -5.80 14.05 -17.98
N THR A 146 -5.41 13.05 -18.76
CA THR A 146 -6.19 12.58 -19.92
C THR A 146 -7.03 11.38 -19.50
N VAL A 147 -8.34 11.44 -19.73
CA VAL A 147 -9.30 10.37 -19.47
C VAL A 147 -9.77 9.81 -20.81
N SER A 148 -9.39 8.59 -21.11
CA SER A 148 -9.74 7.90 -22.37
C SER A 148 -10.76 6.79 -22.19
N GLY A 149 -11.06 6.40 -20.97
CA GLY A 149 -12.04 5.38 -20.59
C GLY A 149 -12.48 5.60 -19.17
N THR A 150 -13.42 4.80 -18.68
CA THR A 150 -13.84 4.87 -17.29
C THR A 150 -12.66 4.57 -16.37
N MET A 151 -12.38 5.50 -15.49
CA MET A 151 -11.25 5.46 -14.56
C MET A 151 -11.74 5.63 -13.12
N HIS A 152 -11.19 4.85 -12.22
CA HIS A 152 -11.41 5.01 -10.79
C HIS A 152 -10.17 5.61 -10.14
N LEU A 153 -10.37 6.66 -9.38
CA LEU A 153 -9.32 7.27 -8.56
C LEU A 153 -9.78 7.34 -7.09
N TYR A 154 -8.84 7.10 -6.21
CA TYR A 154 -9.08 7.03 -4.76
C TYR A 154 -8.33 8.14 -4.06
N ALA A 155 -9.00 8.83 -3.14
CA ALA A 155 -8.39 9.90 -2.35
C ALA A 155 -7.26 9.35 -1.48
N VAL A 156 -6.16 10.07 -1.46
CA VAL A 156 -5.06 9.86 -0.52
C VAL A 156 -5.04 11.04 0.43
N SER A 157 -5.20 10.77 1.72
CA SER A 157 -5.25 11.79 2.76
C SER A 157 -4.21 11.56 3.82
N PHE A 158 -3.69 12.65 4.34
CA PHE A 158 -2.65 12.68 5.36
C PHE A 158 -3.25 13.10 6.71
N TRP A 159 -2.96 12.33 7.76
CA TRP A 159 -3.39 12.69 9.10
C TRP A 159 -2.66 13.94 9.59
N ARG A 160 -3.44 14.96 9.97
CA ARG A 160 -2.91 16.20 10.54
C ARG A 160 -2.47 15.97 11.98
N TYR A 161 -1.17 15.93 12.14
CA TYR A 161 -0.55 15.81 13.43
C TYR A 161 -0.09 17.17 13.92
N GLN A 162 -0.45 17.51 15.16
CA GLN A 162 0.08 18.69 15.83
C GLN A 162 1.21 18.25 16.76
N GLU A 163 2.36 18.87 16.62
CA GLU A 163 3.53 18.50 17.41
C GLU A 163 3.35 18.86 18.88
N PRO A 164 3.58 17.89 19.79
CA PRO A 164 3.66 18.20 21.22
C PRO A 164 4.92 19.00 21.51
N ASN A 165 4.95 19.63 22.67
CA ASN A 165 6.16 20.29 23.14
C ASN A 165 7.23 19.25 23.50
N LEU A 166 8.24 19.09 22.65
CA LEU A 166 9.31 18.11 22.79
C LEU A 166 10.41 18.53 23.79
N VAL A 167 10.28 19.66 24.47
CA VAL A 167 11.21 20.11 25.52
C VAL A 167 11.01 19.37 26.84
N ARG A 168 9.92 18.63 26.96
CA ARG A 168 9.58 17.87 28.19
C ARG A 168 10.51 16.69 28.42
N ASN A 169 10.69 16.34 29.71
CA ASN A 169 11.52 15.21 30.13
C ASN A 169 10.75 13.86 30.15
N SER A 170 9.53 13.83 29.63
CA SER A 170 8.70 12.64 29.54
C SER A 170 7.89 12.64 28.27
N PHE A 171 7.44 11.47 27.87
CA PHE A 171 6.53 11.29 26.74
C PHE A 171 5.23 10.63 27.21
N HIS A 172 4.14 10.91 26.49
CA HIS A 172 2.84 10.33 26.78
C HIS A 172 2.74 8.93 26.17
N TYR A 173 2.88 7.91 27.03
CA TYR A 173 2.86 6.51 26.63
C TYR A 173 1.43 5.98 26.47
N PRO A 174 1.14 5.14 25.44
CA PRO A 174 -0.17 4.48 25.27
C PRO A 174 -0.40 3.45 26.38
N GLU A 175 -1.35 3.71 27.28
CA GLU A 175 -1.55 2.95 28.53
C GLU A 175 -1.84 1.45 28.35
N ASN A 176 -2.40 1.06 27.20
CA ASN A 176 -2.76 -0.34 26.96
C ASN A 176 -1.65 -1.19 26.36
N TYR A 177 -0.47 -0.62 26.16
CA TYR A 177 0.69 -1.37 25.73
C TYR A 177 1.67 -1.54 26.88
N GLU A 178 2.07 -2.76 27.13
CA GLU A 178 3.17 -3.02 28.05
C GLU A 178 4.50 -2.58 27.47
N ARG A 179 4.64 -2.71 26.14
CA ARG A 179 5.89 -2.43 25.47
C ARG A 179 5.63 -1.94 24.04
N ILE A 180 6.46 -1.00 23.59
CA ILE A 180 6.60 -0.65 22.19
C ILE A 180 8.01 -1.04 21.76
N ILE A 181 8.12 -1.86 20.71
CA ILE A 181 9.40 -2.35 20.20
C ILE A 181 9.61 -1.76 18.81
N PHE A 182 10.67 -0.97 18.66
CA PHE A 182 11.13 -0.49 17.35
C PHE A 182 12.15 -1.46 16.77
N VAL A 183 11.94 -1.85 15.52
CA VAL A 183 12.80 -2.79 14.79
C VAL A 183 13.33 -2.12 13.53
N GLY A 184 14.64 -2.01 13.39
CA GLY A 184 15.19 -1.32 12.23
C GLY A 184 16.71 -1.35 12.11
N ASP A 185 17.21 -0.41 11.34
CA ASP A 185 18.62 -0.23 10.99
C ASP A 185 19.28 0.90 11.79
N SER A 186 20.27 1.56 11.22
CA SER A 186 20.98 2.68 11.85
C SER A 186 20.07 3.86 12.21
N ARG A 187 18.97 4.04 11.49
CA ARG A 187 18.00 5.09 11.84
C ARG A 187 17.25 4.75 13.13
N THR A 188 16.95 3.49 13.37
CA THR A 188 16.37 3.04 14.64
C THR A 188 17.40 3.14 15.78
N TYR A 189 18.66 2.82 15.51
CA TYR A 189 19.73 3.05 16.46
C TYR A 189 19.90 4.54 16.81
N GLY A 190 19.84 5.43 15.80
CA GLY A 190 19.87 6.88 16.02
C GLY A 190 18.69 7.37 16.86
N LEU A 191 17.50 6.83 16.63
CA LEU A 191 16.32 7.10 17.46
C LEU A 191 16.55 6.70 18.92
N GLN A 192 17.04 5.49 19.16
CA GLN A 192 17.36 5.00 20.50
C GLN A 192 18.34 5.94 21.21
N LYS A 193 19.43 6.30 20.55
CA LYS A 193 20.45 7.19 21.11
C LYS A 193 19.86 8.53 21.53
N VAL A 194 19.08 9.15 20.65
CA VAL A 194 18.47 10.46 20.90
C VAL A 194 17.46 10.38 22.04
N LEU A 195 16.65 9.35 22.10
CA LEU A 195 15.68 9.17 23.18
C LEU A 195 16.37 8.94 24.54
N TYR A 196 17.45 8.17 24.56
CA TYR A 196 18.24 7.98 25.79
C TYR A 196 18.87 9.28 26.27
N GLU A 197 19.38 10.11 25.38
CA GLU A 197 19.94 11.41 25.70
C GLU A 197 18.87 12.40 26.20
N GLN A 198 17.69 12.37 25.59
CA GLN A 198 16.60 13.30 25.90
C GLN A 198 15.87 12.94 27.22
N PHE A 199 15.54 11.68 27.41
CA PHE A 199 14.64 11.24 28.48
C PHE A 199 15.35 10.42 29.56
N GLY A 200 16.57 9.99 29.33
CA GLY A 200 17.30 9.07 30.16
C GLY A 200 17.01 7.60 29.82
N LYS A 201 18.07 6.79 29.79
CA LYS A 201 18.00 5.37 29.41
C LYS A 201 17.02 4.60 30.29
N GLU A 202 17.06 4.79 31.58
CA GLU A 202 16.19 4.09 32.54
C GLU A 202 14.71 4.37 32.28
N TYR A 203 14.37 5.65 32.03
CA TYR A 203 13.00 6.04 31.73
C TYR A 203 12.50 5.42 30.42
N VAL A 204 13.30 5.49 29.36
CA VAL A 204 12.95 4.93 28.04
C VAL A 204 12.78 3.40 28.12
N ASP A 205 13.70 2.71 28.79
CA ASP A 205 13.70 1.25 28.90
C ASP A 205 12.49 0.69 29.67
N ARG A 206 11.78 1.52 30.43
CA ARG A 206 10.51 1.12 31.04
C ARG A 206 9.42 0.81 30.03
N TYR A 207 9.45 1.49 28.88
CA TYR A 207 8.35 1.49 27.92
C TYR A 207 8.73 1.01 26.54
N VAL A 208 9.97 1.21 26.13
CA VAL A 208 10.40 1.06 24.73
C VAL A 208 11.63 0.16 24.64
N SER A 209 11.58 -0.77 23.70
CA SER A 209 12.71 -1.60 23.30
C SER A 209 13.14 -1.28 21.87
N PHE A 210 14.41 -1.56 21.60
CA PHE A 210 14.98 -1.38 20.26
C PHE A 210 15.67 -2.66 19.81
N VAL A 211 15.23 -3.21 18.71
CA VAL A 211 15.86 -4.34 18.02
C VAL A 211 16.43 -3.81 16.72
N CYS A 212 17.68 -3.40 16.74
CA CYS A 212 18.26 -2.69 15.60
C CYS A 212 19.74 -3.05 15.41
N CYS A 213 20.19 -2.89 14.17
CA CYS A 213 21.59 -3.04 13.80
C CYS A 213 21.90 -2.10 12.63
N SER A 214 22.96 -1.32 12.76
CA SER A 214 23.40 -0.39 11.72
C SER A 214 23.82 -1.11 10.46
N ASN A 215 23.60 -0.49 9.31
CA ASN A 215 23.97 -0.99 7.98
C ASN A 215 23.36 -2.36 7.63
N THR A 216 22.12 -2.59 8.08
CA THR A 216 21.41 -3.84 7.82
C THR A 216 20.27 -3.67 6.82
N GLU A 217 19.94 -4.75 6.17
CA GLU A 217 18.91 -4.90 5.16
C GLU A 217 17.92 -6.00 5.58
N LEU A 218 16.98 -6.33 4.69
CA LEU A 218 15.98 -7.39 4.93
C LEU A 218 16.61 -8.73 5.35
N ASP A 219 17.76 -9.07 4.79
CA ASP A 219 18.44 -10.33 5.13
C ASP A 219 18.80 -10.44 6.60
N TRP A 220 19.22 -9.33 7.22
CA TRP A 220 19.45 -9.30 8.66
C TRP A 220 18.17 -9.55 9.44
N LEU A 221 17.06 -8.93 9.04
CA LEU A 221 15.76 -9.16 9.70
C LEU A 221 15.38 -10.63 9.63
N LYS A 222 15.55 -11.28 8.47
CA LYS A 222 15.27 -12.71 8.29
C LYS A 222 16.14 -13.62 9.13
N SER A 223 17.45 -13.37 9.14
CA SER A 223 18.44 -14.25 9.79
C SER A 223 18.60 -14.01 11.28
N THR A 224 18.46 -12.78 11.73
CA THR A 224 18.86 -12.36 13.08
C THR A 224 17.81 -11.51 13.78
N GLY A 225 17.31 -10.48 13.11
CA GLY A 225 16.42 -9.48 13.72
C GLY A 225 15.11 -10.05 14.21
N ALA A 226 14.48 -10.93 13.42
CA ALA A 226 13.21 -11.55 13.80
C ALA A 226 13.36 -12.43 15.05
N GLN A 227 14.46 -13.15 15.17
CA GLN A 227 14.73 -13.96 16.37
C GLN A 227 14.98 -13.07 17.60
N ALA A 228 15.74 -11.99 17.43
CA ALA A 228 15.96 -11.02 18.50
C ALA A 228 14.64 -10.36 18.94
N LEU A 229 13.78 -10.03 17.99
CA LEU A 229 12.43 -9.52 18.27
C LEU A 229 11.59 -10.51 19.07
N LEU A 230 11.58 -11.78 18.69
CA LEU A 230 10.84 -12.82 19.40
C LEU A 230 11.34 -13.01 20.83
N LYS A 231 12.65 -12.96 21.04
CA LYS A 231 13.24 -13.01 22.39
C LYS A 231 12.82 -11.79 23.22
N GLU A 232 12.79 -10.62 22.63
CA GLU A 232 12.35 -9.40 23.31
C GLU A 232 10.86 -9.48 23.69
N ILE A 233 10.02 -9.98 22.80
CA ILE A 233 8.60 -10.22 23.10
C ILE A 233 8.44 -11.20 24.27
N GLU A 234 9.12 -12.33 24.23
CA GLU A 234 9.05 -13.34 25.29
C GLU A 234 9.51 -12.81 26.66
N LYS A 235 10.51 -11.95 26.68
CA LYS A 235 11.01 -11.33 27.91
C LYS A 235 9.90 -10.57 28.67
N TYR A 236 9.01 -9.89 27.96
CA TYR A 236 7.92 -9.13 28.55
C TYR A 236 6.62 -9.91 28.68
N ARG A 237 6.53 -11.12 28.14
CA ARG A 237 5.36 -12.01 28.25
C ARG A 237 5.40 -12.96 29.44
N LYS A 238 6.53 -13.09 30.13
CA LYS A 238 6.71 -14.04 31.23
C LYS A 238 5.79 -13.74 32.43
N ASN A 239 5.53 -12.46 32.69
CA ASN A 239 4.79 -12.01 33.89
C ASN A 239 3.37 -11.56 33.59
N GLU A 240 3.07 -11.17 32.32
CA GLU A 240 1.76 -10.68 31.91
C GLU A 240 1.32 -11.30 30.59
N ARG A 241 0.65 -12.42 30.69
CA ARG A 241 0.27 -13.27 29.56
C ARG A 241 -0.58 -12.57 28.50
N TYR A 242 -1.29 -11.51 28.87
CA TYR A 242 -2.24 -10.82 27.98
C TYR A 242 -1.86 -9.38 27.64
N ALA A 243 -0.70 -8.93 28.07
CA ALA A 243 -0.26 -7.58 27.76
C ALA A 243 -0.03 -7.39 26.26
N LYS A 244 -0.53 -6.29 25.73
CA LYS A 244 -0.30 -5.93 24.34
C LYS A 244 1.11 -5.40 24.14
N ILE A 245 1.71 -5.79 23.03
CA ILE A 245 2.99 -5.26 22.56
C ILE A 245 2.79 -4.66 21.18
N ALA A 246 3.18 -3.40 21.00
CA ALA A 246 3.23 -2.78 19.69
C ALA A 246 4.63 -2.98 19.09
N VAL A 247 4.70 -3.44 17.85
CA VAL A 247 5.96 -3.59 17.12
C VAL A 247 5.94 -2.66 15.92
N VAL A 248 6.94 -1.78 15.84
CA VAL A 248 7.09 -0.79 14.77
C VAL A 248 8.32 -1.13 13.94
N PHE A 249 8.12 -1.54 12.71
CA PHE A 249 9.20 -1.86 11.78
C PHE A 249 9.61 -0.63 10.98
N ASN A 250 10.92 -0.43 10.82
CA ASN A 250 11.49 0.64 10.01
C ASN A 250 12.81 0.18 9.38
N HIS A 251 12.71 -0.69 8.37
CA HIS A 251 13.79 -1.11 7.49
C HIS A 251 13.53 -0.65 6.05
N GLY A 252 14.54 -0.68 5.21
CA GLY A 252 14.42 -0.49 3.78
C GLY A 252 15.36 0.56 3.20
N VAL A 253 15.82 1.54 3.97
CA VAL A 253 16.67 2.60 3.44
C VAL A 253 18.00 2.07 2.89
N ASN A 254 18.54 1.01 3.47
CA ASN A 254 19.77 0.37 2.98
C ASN A 254 19.52 -0.54 1.79
N ASP A 255 18.38 -1.21 1.73
CA ASP A 255 17.99 -2.04 0.58
C ASP A 255 17.79 -1.20 -0.69
N LEU A 256 17.46 0.06 -0.55
CA LEU A 256 17.22 0.99 -1.66
C LEU A 256 18.50 1.68 -2.15
N ARG A 257 19.64 1.28 -1.66
CA ARG A 257 20.95 1.70 -2.16
C ARG A 257 21.28 0.97 -3.45
N ASP A 258 21.82 1.70 -4.43
CA ASP A 258 22.28 1.14 -5.71
C ASP A 258 21.21 0.37 -6.51
N ILE A 259 19.97 0.81 -6.46
CA ILE A 259 18.87 0.20 -7.21
C ILE A 259 19.17 0.28 -8.72
N ASN A 260 19.16 -0.87 -9.37
CA ASN A 260 19.40 -1.02 -10.80
C ASN A 260 18.10 -1.25 -11.57
N GLY A 261 17.41 -0.16 -11.88
CA GLY A 261 16.22 -0.18 -12.71
C GLY A 261 14.93 -0.61 -11.96
N LYS A 262 13.84 -0.55 -12.69
CA LYS A 262 12.49 -0.79 -12.16
C LYS A 262 12.27 -2.21 -11.66
N GLN A 263 12.86 -3.20 -12.35
CA GLN A 263 12.71 -4.60 -11.96
C GLN A 263 13.39 -4.89 -10.62
N ASP A 264 14.59 -4.35 -10.40
CA ASP A 264 15.30 -4.50 -9.12
C ASP A 264 14.50 -3.91 -7.97
N LEU A 265 13.93 -2.72 -8.15
CA LEU A 265 13.04 -2.10 -7.16
C LEU A 265 11.80 -2.95 -6.88
N ASN A 266 11.15 -3.46 -7.92
CA ASN A 266 9.97 -4.32 -7.76
C ASN A 266 10.31 -5.62 -7.03
N ASP A 267 11.46 -6.19 -7.28
CA ASP A 267 11.94 -7.40 -6.58
C ASP A 267 12.14 -7.13 -5.08
N LYS A 268 12.76 -6.01 -4.73
CA LYS A 268 12.90 -5.59 -3.33
C LYS A 268 11.55 -5.43 -2.63
N ILE A 269 10.62 -4.75 -3.28
CA ILE A 269 9.25 -4.55 -2.75
C ILE A 269 8.55 -5.89 -2.55
N SER A 270 8.64 -6.81 -3.51
CA SER A 270 8.02 -8.13 -3.43
C SER A 270 8.63 -8.98 -2.31
N GLN A 271 9.94 -8.96 -2.14
CA GLN A 271 10.64 -9.67 -1.06
C GLN A 271 10.22 -9.17 0.32
N TYR A 272 10.14 -7.84 0.49
CA TYR A 272 9.62 -7.25 1.73
C TYR A 272 8.18 -7.64 1.99
N GLY A 273 7.31 -7.46 1.01
CA GLY A 273 5.89 -7.79 1.15
C GLY A 273 5.65 -9.24 1.53
N SER A 274 6.33 -10.18 0.89
CA SER A 274 6.21 -11.60 1.18
C SER A 274 6.72 -11.97 2.57
N TYR A 275 7.88 -11.46 2.95
CA TYR A 275 8.45 -11.73 4.26
C TYR A 275 7.63 -11.12 5.40
N MET A 276 7.24 -9.85 5.26
CA MET A 276 6.46 -9.16 6.28
C MET A 276 5.10 -9.81 6.51
N LYS A 277 4.46 -10.35 5.48
CA LYS A 277 3.23 -11.13 5.63
C LYS A 277 3.42 -12.38 6.51
N LYS A 278 4.48 -13.13 6.26
CA LYS A 278 4.81 -14.33 7.05
C LYS A 278 5.10 -13.97 8.51
N LEU A 279 5.96 -12.99 8.70
CA LEU A 279 6.32 -12.50 10.04
C LEU A 279 5.09 -11.93 10.76
N GLY A 280 4.26 -11.18 10.05
CA GLY A 280 3.04 -10.60 10.60
C GLY A 280 2.06 -11.65 11.11
N THR A 281 1.85 -12.73 10.38
CA THR A 281 1.02 -13.86 10.83
C THR A 281 1.55 -14.44 12.13
N LYS A 282 2.85 -14.70 12.21
CA LYS A 282 3.51 -15.24 13.39
C LYS A 282 3.39 -14.32 14.61
N LEU A 283 3.58 -13.03 14.43
CA LEU A 283 3.51 -12.04 15.50
C LEU A 283 2.07 -11.75 15.96
N SER A 284 1.11 -11.76 15.04
CA SER A 284 -0.30 -11.58 15.37
C SER A 284 -0.82 -12.68 16.30
N MET A 285 -0.33 -13.90 16.15
CA MET A 285 -0.63 -15.01 17.06
C MET A 285 -0.09 -14.81 18.47
N LYS A 286 0.83 -13.87 18.64
CA LYS A 286 1.45 -13.52 19.94
C LYS A 286 0.85 -12.24 20.56
N ASN A 287 -0.35 -11.85 20.18
CA ASN A 287 -1.02 -10.63 20.65
C ASN A 287 -0.19 -9.35 20.46
N CYS A 288 0.49 -9.25 19.32
CA CYS A 288 1.21 -8.04 18.93
C CYS A 288 0.36 -7.21 17.98
N SER A 289 0.32 -5.91 18.21
CA SER A 289 -0.17 -4.94 17.23
C SER A 289 0.99 -4.52 16.33
N LEU A 290 0.80 -4.61 15.01
CA LEU A 290 1.88 -4.44 14.07
C LEU A 290 1.78 -3.10 13.35
N TYR A 291 2.89 -2.40 13.30
CA TYR A 291 3.04 -1.10 12.65
C TYR A 291 4.22 -1.15 11.69
N TYR A 292 4.05 -0.55 10.54
CA TYR A 292 5.13 -0.37 9.59
C TYR A 292 5.36 1.12 9.36
N MET A 293 6.49 1.62 9.79
CA MET A 293 6.90 3.00 9.52
C MET A 293 7.48 3.09 8.12
N SER A 294 7.05 4.07 7.34
CA SER A 294 7.61 4.37 6.03
C SER A 294 9.14 4.38 6.06
N VAL A 295 9.77 4.09 4.94
CA VAL A 295 11.15 4.50 4.72
C VAL A 295 11.16 6.01 4.65
N ASN A 296 11.75 6.66 5.65
CA ASN A 296 11.71 8.10 5.80
C ASN A 296 12.66 8.79 4.81
N PRO A 297 12.42 10.08 4.48
CA PRO A 297 13.12 10.73 3.40
C PRO A 297 14.63 10.87 3.66
N ILE A 298 15.37 10.90 2.55
CA ILE A 298 16.78 11.31 2.53
C ILE A 298 16.88 12.76 2.12
N ASN A 299 18.04 13.37 2.27
CA ASN A 299 18.30 14.68 1.74
C ASN A 299 18.22 14.66 0.20
N GLY A 300 17.72 15.71 -0.42
CA GLY A 300 17.59 15.84 -1.89
C GLY A 300 16.19 16.18 -2.39
N GLY A 301 15.19 16.35 -1.50
CA GLY A 301 13.83 16.69 -1.86
C GLY A 301 13.09 15.51 -2.52
N GLU A 302 12.18 15.80 -3.45
CA GLU A 302 11.33 14.76 -4.06
C GLU A 302 12.03 13.96 -5.17
N ARG A 303 13.06 14.52 -5.80
CA ARG A 303 13.69 13.95 -7.01
C ARG A 303 15.21 13.84 -6.90
N GLY A 304 15.78 14.14 -5.76
CA GLY A 304 17.20 14.07 -5.56
C GLY A 304 17.72 12.67 -5.25
N SER A 305 19.00 12.62 -5.00
CA SER A 305 19.68 11.39 -4.56
C SER A 305 20.72 11.73 -3.50
N THR A 306 20.97 10.77 -2.61
CA THR A 306 21.96 10.89 -1.54
C THR A 306 22.47 9.50 -1.18
N GLN A 307 23.79 9.34 -1.05
CA GLN A 307 24.40 8.08 -0.65
C GLN A 307 23.91 6.89 -1.51
N ASN A 308 23.90 7.06 -2.84
CA ASN A 308 23.44 6.09 -3.83
C ASN A 308 21.98 5.63 -3.67
N ARG A 309 21.16 6.43 -3.00
CA ARG A 309 19.71 6.23 -2.87
C ARG A 309 19.00 7.34 -3.62
N LYS A 310 17.89 6.98 -4.27
CA LYS A 310 17.05 7.95 -5.00
C LYS A 310 15.75 8.20 -4.24
N CYS A 311 15.36 9.47 -4.10
CA CYS A 311 14.10 9.85 -3.46
C CYS A 311 12.90 9.21 -4.15
N GLU A 312 12.91 9.13 -5.47
CA GLU A 312 11.85 8.49 -6.25
C GLU A 312 11.69 6.99 -5.90
N ASP A 313 12.79 6.27 -5.73
CA ASP A 313 12.75 4.85 -5.35
C ASP A 313 12.15 4.66 -3.95
N ILE A 314 12.48 5.55 -3.01
CA ILE A 314 11.88 5.54 -1.66
C ILE A 314 10.37 5.77 -1.73
N ARG A 315 9.91 6.74 -2.50
CA ARG A 315 8.49 7.02 -2.66
C ARG A 315 7.75 5.83 -3.27
N THR A 316 8.30 5.24 -4.31
CA THR A 316 7.72 4.06 -4.97
C THR A 316 7.67 2.87 -4.02
N PHE A 317 8.76 2.61 -3.30
CA PHE A 317 8.83 1.56 -2.29
C PHE A 317 7.73 1.74 -1.23
N ASN A 318 7.62 2.93 -0.64
CA ASN A 318 6.63 3.23 0.38
C ASN A 318 5.20 3.00 -0.11
N SER A 319 4.86 3.56 -1.25
CA SER A 319 3.53 3.46 -1.84
C SER A 319 3.15 2.01 -2.15
N SER A 320 4.05 1.27 -2.78
CA SER A 320 3.80 -0.12 -3.19
C SER A 320 3.76 -1.07 -2.00
N LEU A 321 4.67 -0.91 -1.05
CA LEU A 321 4.72 -1.78 0.13
C LEU A 321 3.51 -1.56 1.04
N ALA A 322 3.09 -0.32 1.25
CA ALA A 322 1.90 -0.01 2.05
C ALA A 322 0.65 -0.77 1.56
N GLY A 323 0.48 -0.86 0.24
CA GLY A 323 -0.60 -1.64 -0.36
C GLY A 323 -0.46 -3.16 -0.16
N LYS A 324 0.77 -3.68 -0.17
CA LYS A 324 1.04 -5.12 0.00
C LYS A 324 0.93 -5.61 1.46
N LEU A 325 1.18 -4.76 2.42
CA LEU A 325 1.09 -5.11 3.85
C LEU A 325 -0.34 -5.41 4.30
N GLY A 326 -1.34 -4.84 3.63
CA GLY A 326 -2.74 -5.10 3.90
C GLY A 326 -3.19 -4.65 5.30
N SER A 327 -4.18 -5.34 5.84
CA SER A 327 -4.78 -5.03 7.15
C SER A 327 -3.96 -5.54 8.34
N GLN A 328 -2.96 -6.35 8.12
CA GLN A 328 -2.09 -6.90 9.19
C GLN A 328 -1.25 -5.82 9.89
N TYR A 329 -0.85 -4.80 9.13
CA TYR A 329 0.00 -3.72 9.60
C TYR A 329 -0.74 -2.40 9.54
N HIS A 330 -0.61 -1.61 10.58
CA HIS A 330 -0.94 -0.19 10.56
C HIS A 330 0.26 0.57 9.97
N TYR A 331 0.04 1.24 8.85
CA TYR A 331 1.10 2.00 8.19
C TYR A 331 1.23 3.38 8.84
N ILE A 332 2.45 3.74 9.26
CA ILE A 332 2.75 5.05 9.83
C ILE A 332 3.50 5.88 8.78
N ASP A 333 2.82 6.85 8.19
CA ASP A 333 3.35 7.69 7.11
C ASP A 333 4.20 8.85 7.63
N VAL A 334 5.31 8.52 8.25
CA VAL A 334 6.30 9.51 8.70
C VAL A 334 6.92 10.25 7.52
N TYR A 335 7.09 9.57 6.39
CA TYR A 335 7.65 10.17 5.18
C TYR A 335 6.89 11.44 4.78
N SER A 336 5.58 11.34 4.60
CA SER A 336 4.76 12.50 4.20
C SER A 336 4.76 13.60 5.27
N TYR A 337 4.74 13.22 6.54
CA TYR A 337 4.83 14.18 7.64
C TYR A 337 6.13 15.00 7.57
N LEU A 338 7.28 14.35 7.40
CA LEU A 338 8.56 15.04 7.31
C LEU A 338 8.69 15.86 6.03
N MET A 339 8.18 15.36 4.89
CA MET A 339 8.21 16.13 3.64
C MET A 339 7.40 17.42 3.72
N ARG A 340 6.34 17.43 4.50
CA ARG A 340 5.47 18.61 4.66
C ARG A 340 5.96 19.59 5.71
N THR A 341 6.57 19.09 6.77
CA THR A 341 6.96 19.91 7.93
C THR A 341 8.45 20.23 7.97
N GLY A 342 9.23 19.59 7.11
CA GLY A 342 10.68 19.71 7.09
C GLY A 342 11.38 18.73 8.03
N TYR A 343 12.64 18.49 7.76
CA TYR A 343 13.51 17.63 8.55
C TYR A 343 14.96 18.04 8.35
N GLY A 344 15.79 17.73 9.32
CA GLY A 344 17.23 17.94 9.24
C GLY A 344 17.99 16.63 9.26
N THR A 345 19.07 16.57 8.51
CA THR A 345 20.01 15.44 8.51
C THR A 345 21.36 15.86 9.06
N VAL A 346 22.11 14.89 9.59
CA VAL A 346 23.48 15.07 10.09
C VAL A 346 24.29 13.80 9.82
N SER A 347 25.57 13.84 10.07
CA SER A 347 26.40 12.62 10.02
C SER A 347 26.17 11.74 11.24
N ASN A 348 25.97 10.44 11.00
CA ASN A 348 25.94 9.42 12.05
C ASN A 348 27.31 9.14 12.66
N THR A 349 28.39 9.43 11.93
CA THR A 349 29.77 9.17 12.35
C THR A 349 30.35 10.24 13.27
N GLY A 350 29.64 11.38 13.39
CA GLY A 350 30.11 12.49 14.23
C GLY A 350 31.30 13.25 13.68
N ASP A 351 31.64 13.04 12.41
CA ASP A 351 32.78 13.72 11.73
C ASP A 351 32.45 15.15 11.27
N GLY A 352 31.25 15.63 11.58
CA GLY A 352 30.78 16.96 11.20
C GLY A 352 30.28 17.09 9.77
N THR A 353 30.32 16.03 8.97
CA THR A 353 29.76 16.03 7.62
C THR A 353 28.30 15.54 7.65
N ASP A 354 27.44 16.15 6.85
CA ASP A 354 26.07 15.71 6.69
C ASP A 354 26.01 14.55 5.68
N ASP A 355 25.56 13.38 6.10
CA ASP A 355 25.43 12.22 5.22
C ASP A 355 24.11 12.19 4.43
N GLY A 356 23.19 13.07 4.77
CA GLY A 356 21.89 13.17 4.11
C GLY A 356 20.92 11.99 4.39
N VAL A 357 21.26 11.10 5.31
CA VAL A 357 20.50 9.87 5.62
C VAL A 357 20.06 9.83 7.09
N HIS A 358 20.93 10.19 8.00
CA HIS A 358 20.67 10.20 9.43
C HIS A 358 20.16 11.56 9.89
N TYR A 359 19.23 11.56 10.82
CA TYR A 359 18.51 12.77 11.23
C TYR A 359 19.14 13.51 12.41
N THR A 360 18.82 14.79 12.49
CA THR A 360 19.08 15.59 13.69
C THR A 360 18.33 15.03 14.90
N PRO A 361 18.81 15.29 16.12
CA PRO A 361 18.08 14.91 17.33
C PRO A 361 16.63 15.42 17.36
N LYS A 362 16.40 16.64 16.94
CA LYS A 362 15.04 17.20 16.84
C LYS A 362 14.14 16.39 15.91
N THR A 363 14.64 15.98 14.75
CA THR A 363 13.87 15.18 13.81
C THR A 363 13.55 13.79 14.36
N TYR A 364 14.50 13.10 14.99
CA TYR A 364 14.25 11.83 15.62
C TYR A 364 13.18 11.92 16.73
N LYS A 365 13.20 12.95 17.55
CA LYS A 365 12.17 13.18 18.57
C LYS A 365 10.79 13.38 17.97
N ARG A 366 10.71 14.11 16.87
CA ARG A 366 9.47 14.33 16.13
C ARG A 366 8.93 13.03 15.54
N ILE A 367 9.80 12.20 14.97
CA ILE A 367 9.43 10.86 14.47
C ILE A 367 8.84 10.01 15.60
N PHE A 368 9.49 9.98 16.74
CA PHE A 368 9.01 9.23 17.90
C PHE A 368 7.63 9.71 18.36
N ALA A 369 7.46 11.00 18.54
CA ALA A 369 6.20 11.59 18.97
C ALA A 369 5.06 11.29 17.98
N PHE A 370 5.35 11.37 16.68
CA PHE A 370 4.39 11.04 15.63
C PHE A 370 3.98 9.56 15.69
N CYS A 371 4.93 8.66 15.88
CA CYS A 371 4.64 7.22 16.02
C CYS A 371 3.77 6.93 17.24
N LEU A 372 4.09 7.52 18.40
CA LEU A 372 3.28 7.33 19.62
C LEU A 372 1.85 7.82 19.42
N ALA A 373 1.68 8.99 18.84
CA ALA A 373 0.36 9.54 18.56
C ALA A 373 -0.44 8.67 17.59
N HIS A 374 0.22 8.11 16.58
CA HIS A 374 -0.41 7.20 15.62
C HIS A 374 -0.86 5.88 16.28
N ILE A 375 -0.04 5.32 17.15
CA ILE A 375 -0.38 4.10 17.91
C ILE A 375 -1.61 4.35 18.79
N LYS A 376 -1.66 5.45 19.51
CA LYS A 376 -2.82 5.85 20.31
C LYS A 376 -4.09 6.00 19.51
N LYS A 377 -4.02 6.70 18.38
CA LYS A 377 -5.13 6.88 17.46
C LYS A 377 -5.70 5.55 16.97
N THR A 378 -4.83 4.62 16.58
CA THR A 378 -5.21 3.31 16.05
C THR A 378 -5.99 2.48 17.07
N GLU A 379 -5.65 2.60 18.35
CA GLU A 379 -6.30 1.87 19.43
C GLU A 379 -7.53 2.59 20.03
N ASN A 380 -7.96 3.69 19.43
CA ASN A 380 -9.08 4.51 19.93
C ASN A 380 -8.89 5.07 21.35
N TYR A 381 -7.64 5.18 21.83
CA TYR A 381 -7.31 5.84 23.10
C TYR A 381 -7.01 7.31 22.92
N PHE A 382 -7.41 7.82 21.78
CA PHE A 382 -7.00 9.09 21.30
C PHE A 382 -7.99 10.15 21.71
N ASP A 383 -7.66 10.91 22.75
CA ASP A 383 -8.08 12.28 22.88
C ASP A 383 -7.00 13.15 22.27
N ILE A 384 -7.29 13.75 21.15
CA ILE A 384 -6.34 14.58 20.41
C ILE A 384 -5.82 15.73 21.26
N GLU A 385 -6.68 16.30 22.11
CA GLU A 385 -6.31 17.39 23.02
C GLU A 385 -5.39 16.91 24.15
N GLU A 386 -5.58 15.70 24.66
CA GLU A 386 -4.75 15.15 25.74
C GLU A 386 -3.31 14.95 25.31
N ILE A 387 -3.08 14.50 24.09
CA ILE A 387 -1.71 14.35 23.55
C ILE A 387 -1.01 15.70 23.44
N TYR A 388 -1.73 16.76 23.15
CA TYR A 388 -1.16 18.10 22.99
C TYR A 388 -0.95 18.83 24.32
N ARG A 389 -1.64 18.43 25.37
CA ARG A 389 -1.46 18.97 26.71
C ARG A 389 -0.25 18.39 27.45
N THR A 390 0.24 17.25 27.03
CA THR A 390 1.38 16.56 27.59
C THR A 390 2.64 16.77 26.78
#